data_60b2398dd87f7c81a78133c653326bb5
#
_entry.id   60b2398dd87f7c81a78133c653326bb5
#
_cell.length_a   1.000
_cell.length_b   1.000
_cell.length_c   1.000
_cell.angle_alpha   90.00
_cell.angle_beta   90.00
_cell.angle_gamma   90.00
#
_symmetry.space_group_name_H-M   'P 1'
#
loop_
_entity.id
_entity.type
_entity.pdbx_description
1 polymer ?
#
loop_
_entity_poly.entity_id
_entity_poly.type
_entity_poly.pdbx_seq_one_letter_code
_entity_poly.pdbx_strand_id
1 'polypeptide(L)'
;MKHVPVAAALALFMAAGLASNTGAAPAVGGPVTGDWGFDATGMDTSVRAGDDFFKYANGGWDVRTPIPADKTGYGLDYVLADQAELRVRGILEGAPAPGADGAKIHAAYAAFMDEKRANVLGATPIAPDLAALRAVRTKTEMAALMGRSPMSFESAIFNTGIGVDQKAPDKYAVSIGQGGLGLPNRDYYLQPSFAAKKAAYQTYIVTMLTLAHWQDPQGSAKAIVDFETRIAEASWTRAESRDPDKTFNPMSPAELAKFAPGFAWRPFLNGAGLTGVDRVIVRQNTAFPKIAAIYADAPLTTLKAWEAFHVVDAAAPYLSDAFVDAQFDVRGKTLSGQPSQRDRWKRAVAFANGGMGEAVGRVYVAKYFPPDAKAKIDALVKELVVALGQRIDGLDWMSAETKTKAHAKLAQLTVKIGYPSVWRDYSALKVSAANMAADAEAFDRFEWMRDVKRLHKPVDRTEWGMTPQTVNA
;
A
#
# COMPACT_ATOMS: atom_id res chain seq x y z
N MET A 1 76.99 23.89 18.44
CA MET A 1 76.73 23.61 19.86
C MET A 1 75.27 23.71 20.16
N LYS A 2 74.75 22.65 20.77
CA LYS A 2 73.49 22.40 21.44
C LYS A 2 72.27 22.01 20.57
N HIS A 3 72.16 20.74 20.43
CA HIS A 3 70.94 20.01 20.11
C HIS A 3 69.87 20.25 21.20
N VAL A 4 68.61 20.48 20.79
CA VAL A 4 67.41 20.33 21.61
C VAL A 4 66.45 19.38 20.85
N PRO A 5 65.92 18.35 21.51
CA PRO A 5 65.27 17.26 20.80
C PRO A 5 63.82 17.59 20.42
N VAL A 6 63.52 17.28 19.17
CA VAL A 6 62.17 17.23 18.62
C VAL A 6 61.54 15.88 19.06
N ALA A 7 61.03 15.80 20.28
CA ALA A 7 60.36 14.57 20.76
C ALA A 7 59.24 14.83 21.77
N ALA A 8 58.56 15.99 21.69
CA ALA A 8 57.46 16.29 22.64
C ALA A 8 56.22 16.95 21.96
N ALA A 9 56.08 16.87 20.63
CA ALA A 9 54.96 17.48 19.91
C ALA A 9 54.07 16.46 19.13
N LEU A 10 54.29 15.15 19.30
CA LEU A 10 53.51 14.10 18.56
C LEU A 10 52.57 13.27 19.45
N ALA A 11 52.38 13.61 20.73
CA ALA A 11 51.53 12.87 21.66
C ALA A 11 50.20 13.57 22.02
N LEU A 12 49.87 14.70 21.41
CA LEU A 12 48.66 15.47 21.70
C LEU A 12 47.63 15.52 20.54
N PHE A 13 47.85 14.78 19.44
CA PHE A 13 46.91 14.74 18.29
C PHE A 13 46.26 13.38 18.05
N MET A 14 46.36 12.40 18.94
CA MET A 14 45.70 11.09 18.81
C MET A 14 44.66 10.80 19.90
N ALA A 15 44.15 11.79 20.60
CA ALA A 15 43.07 11.62 21.57
C ALA A 15 41.76 12.35 21.22
N ALA A 16 41.64 12.87 19.99
CA ALA A 16 40.44 13.60 19.53
C ALA A 16 39.73 12.92 18.35
N GLY A 17 39.85 11.60 18.21
CA GLY A 17 39.35 10.88 17.02
C GLY A 17 38.55 9.60 17.29
N LEU A 18 37.97 9.43 18.46
CA LEU A 18 36.98 8.35 18.74
C LEU A 18 35.86 8.87 19.66
N ALA A 19 35.27 9.98 19.33
CA ALA A 19 33.90 10.22 19.75
C ALA A 19 33.04 9.31 18.87
N SER A 20 32.83 8.08 19.34
CA SER A 20 31.74 7.22 18.87
C SER A 20 30.49 8.06 18.95
N ASN A 21 29.98 8.43 17.80
CA ASN A 21 28.64 8.94 17.66
C ASN A 21 27.69 7.78 17.97
N THR A 22 27.59 7.40 19.24
CA THR A 22 26.44 6.70 19.79
C THR A 22 25.33 7.74 19.70
N GLY A 23 24.72 7.83 18.53
CA GLY A 23 23.44 8.51 18.35
C GLY A 23 22.48 7.89 19.35
N ALA A 24 22.37 8.48 20.53
CA ALA A 24 21.27 8.23 21.42
C ALA A 24 20.02 8.42 20.56
N ALA A 25 19.18 7.38 20.52
CA ALA A 25 17.83 7.54 19.97
C ALA A 25 17.28 8.84 20.59
N PRO A 26 16.71 9.76 19.77
CA PRO A 26 16.20 11.01 20.30
C PRO A 26 15.31 10.65 21.48
N ALA A 27 15.60 11.24 22.63
CA ALA A 27 14.76 11.09 23.82
C ALA A 27 13.31 11.29 23.34
N VAL A 28 12.39 10.50 23.88
CA VAL A 28 10.95 10.70 23.68
C VAL A 28 10.65 12.09 24.27
N GLY A 29 10.98 13.11 23.47
CA GLY A 29 10.80 14.51 23.81
C GLY A 29 9.31 14.83 23.87
N GLY A 30 8.97 15.86 24.61
CA GLY A 30 7.62 16.39 24.74
C GLY A 30 6.89 16.62 23.41
N PRO A 31 5.67 17.12 23.44
CA PRO A 31 4.84 17.21 22.24
C PRO A 31 5.57 17.95 21.11
N VAL A 32 5.59 17.37 19.93
CA VAL A 32 6.16 17.96 18.69
C VAL A 32 5.48 19.28 18.34
N THR A 33 4.41 19.60 19.03
CA THR A 33 3.43 20.65 18.75
C THR A 33 3.36 21.72 19.85
N GLY A 34 4.45 22.02 20.57
CA GLY A 34 4.50 23.05 21.60
C GLY A 34 3.65 22.73 22.83
N ASP A 35 3.63 23.65 23.80
CA ASP A 35 2.97 23.45 25.10
C ASP A 35 1.43 23.37 25.03
N TRP A 36 0.84 23.94 23.97
CA TRP A 36 -0.63 24.04 23.78
C TRP A 36 -1.19 23.03 22.78
N GLY A 37 -0.38 22.11 22.26
CA GLY A 37 -0.82 21.16 21.25
C GLY A 37 -0.78 21.70 19.82
N PHE A 38 -0.32 22.94 19.60
CA PHE A 38 0.03 23.50 18.29
C PHE A 38 1.24 24.44 18.41
N ASP A 39 1.99 24.58 17.33
CA ASP A 39 3.14 25.47 17.25
C ASP A 39 2.72 26.88 16.80
N ALA A 40 2.47 27.78 17.76
CA ALA A 40 2.10 29.16 17.46
C ALA A 40 3.17 29.92 16.65
N THR A 41 4.46 29.49 16.67
CA THR A 41 5.52 30.09 15.84
C THR A 41 5.39 29.74 14.36
N GLY A 42 4.52 28.78 14.03
CA GLY A 42 4.14 28.41 12.67
C GLY A 42 3.28 29.46 11.96
N MET A 43 2.69 30.39 12.71
CA MET A 43 1.81 31.43 12.16
C MET A 43 2.65 32.55 11.46
N ASP A 44 2.05 33.16 10.44
CA ASP A 44 2.52 34.42 9.85
C ASP A 44 1.49 35.53 10.16
N THR A 45 1.68 36.20 11.29
CA THR A 45 0.76 37.26 11.77
C THR A 45 0.87 38.55 10.97
N SER A 46 1.81 38.67 10.02
CA SER A 46 1.88 39.79 9.08
C SER A 46 0.79 39.72 7.99
N VAL A 47 0.22 38.54 7.78
CA VAL A 47 -0.90 38.31 6.86
C VAL A 47 -2.22 38.42 7.61
N ARG A 48 -3.22 39.09 7.02
CA ARG A 48 -4.55 39.15 7.64
C ARG A 48 -5.28 37.80 7.43
N ALA A 49 -5.84 37.25 8.50
CA ALA A 49 -6.55 35.98 8.46
C ALA A 49 -7.72 35.95 7.45
N GLY A 50 -8.37 37.10 7.20
CA GLY A 50 -9.45 37.24 6.22
C GLY A 50 -8.99 37.27 4.76
N ASP A 51 -7.71 37.57 4.50
CA ASP A 51 -7.17 37.66 3.14
C ASP A 51 -6.56 36.30 2.70
N ASP A 52 -5.79 35.66 3.58
CA ASP A 52 -5.22 34.31 3.36
C ASP A 52 -5.09 33.59 4.70
N PHE A 53 -6.12 32.84 5.05
CA PHE A 53 -6.14 32.12 6.33
C PHE A 53 -5.07 31.01 6.40
N PHE A 54 -4.78 30.34 5.29
CA PHE A 54 -3.73 29.30 5.26
C PHE A 54 -2.36 29.90 5.60
N LYS A 55 -2.01 30.99 4.93
CA LYS A 55 -0.73 31.67 5.15
C LYS A 55 -0.65 32.28 6.54
N TYR A 56 -1.75 32.90 7.01
CA TYR A 56 -1.83 33.41 8.39
C TYR A 56 -1.54 32.30 9.42
N ALA A 57 -2.18 31.14 9.27
CA ALA A 57 -2.07 30.03 10.23
C ALA A 57 -0.75 29.23 10.11
N ASN A 58 -0.18 29.12 8.91
CA ASN A 58 0.91 28.19 8.62
C ASN A 58 2.13 28.82 7.94
N GLY A 59 2.10 30.12 7.57
CA GLY A 59 3.12 30.73 6.71
C GLY A 59 4.54 30.71 7.29
N GLY A 60 4.67 30.87 8.61
CA GLY A 60 5.95 30.75 9.28
C GLY A 60 6.50 29.32 9.29
N TRP A 61 5.63 28.31 9.40
CA TRP A 61 6.02 26.91 9.30
C TRP A 61 6.41 26.54 7.87
N ASP A 62 5.62 26.93 6.88
CA ASP A 62 5.83 26.64 5.46
C ASP A 62 7.19 27.16 4.96
N VAL A 63 7.55 28.39 5.33
CA VAL A 63 8.85 29.00 4.94
C VAL A 63 10.05 28.26 5.52
N ARG A 64 9.97 27.77 6.76
CA ARG A 64 11.09 27.09 7.43
C ARG A 64 11.14 25.57 7.21
N THR A 65 10.11 24.98 6.59
CA THR A 65 9.94 23.53 6.49
C THR A 65 9.83 23.11 5.02
N PRO A 66 10.97 22.96 4.32
CA PRO A 66 10.95 22.49 2.94
C PRO A 66 10.45 21.06 2.85
N ILE A 67 9.76 20.72 1.77
CA ILE A 67 9.34 19.34 1.48
C ILE A 67 10.59 18.48 1.28
N PRO A 68 10.78 17.39 2.04
CA PRO A 68 11.90 16.48 1.84
C PRO A 68 11.90 15.91 0.41
N ALA A 69 13.10 15.73 -0.17
CA ALA A 69 13.24 15.30 -1.57
C ALA A 69 12.63 13.91 -1.85
N ASP A 70 12.47 13.07 -0.83
CA ASP A 70 11.85 11.74 -0.92
C ASP A 70 10.32 11.77 -0.71
N LYS A 71 9.69 12.95 -0.81
CA LYS A 71 8.25 13.18 -0.61
C LYS A 71 7.69 14.14 -1.65
N THR A 72 6.37 14.10 -1.83
CA THR A 72 5.60 15.01 -2.69
C THR A 72 4.79 16.06 -1.94
N GLY A 73 4.79 15.96 -0.61
CA GLY A 73 4.14 16.88 0.32
C GLY A 73 4.71 16.69 1.72
N TYR A 74 4.49 17.66 2.60
CA TYR A 74 4.90 17.57 4.00
C TYR A 74 3.92 18.30 4.90
N GLY A 75 3.67 17.77 6.09
CA GLY A 75 2.72 18.29 7.05
C GLY A 75 2.91 17.59 8.39
N LEU A 76 2.07 17.91 9.38
CA LEU A 76 2.16 17.33 10.72
C LEU A 76 1.98 15.80 10.70
N ASP A 77 1.09 15.29 9.84
CA ASP A 77 0.88 13.86 9.61
C ASP A 77 2.16 13.16 9.13
N TYR A 78 2.92 13.78 8.23
CA TYR A 78 4.21 13.27 7.79
C TYR A 78 5.28 13.31 8.90
N VAL A 79 5.29 14.35 9.74
CA VAL A 79 6.19 14.42 10.90
C VAL A 79 5.94 13.26 11.87
N LEU A 80 4.67 12.99 12.16
CA LEU A 80 4.28 11.88 13.02
C LEU A 80 4.59 10.52 12.37
N ALA A 81 4.34 10.39 11.06
CA ALA A 81 4.67 9.18 10.31
C ALA A 81 6.17 8.91 10.28
N ASP A 82 7.01 9.94 10.09
CA ASP A 82 8.47 9.82 10.13
C ASP A 82 8.95 9.36 11.52
N GLN A 83 8.35 9.86 12.60
CA GLN A 83 8.66 9.41 13.95
C GLN A 83 8.26 7.94 14.17
N ALA A 84 7.07 7.54 13.70
CA ALA A 84 6.64 6.16 13.76
C ALA A 84 7.57 5.24 12.96
N GLU A 85 7.99 5.67 11.76
CA GLU A 85 8.94 4.95 10.90
C GLU A 85 10.30 4.77 11.57
N LEU A 86 10.86 5.81 12.19
CA LEU A 86 12.11 5.73 12.95
C LEU A 86 12.01 4.79 14.16
N ARG A 87 10.88 4.79 14.86
CA ARG A 87 10.62 3.86 15.98
C ARG A 87 10.54 2.41 15.50
N VAL A 88 9.87 2.17 14.37
CA VAL A 88 9.81 0.84 13.75
C VAL A 88 11.19 0.40 13.26
N ARG A 89 11.97 1.30 12.64
CA ARG A 89 13.37 1.02 12.31
C ARG A 89 14.17 0.56 13.53
N GLY A 90 14.05 1.27 14.66
CA GLY A 90 14.72 0.89 15.90
C GLY A 90 14.24 -0.45 16.51
N ILE A 91 13.02 -0.91 16.15
CA ILE A 91 12.55 -2.27 16.46
C ILE A 91 13.23 -3.28 15.53
N LEU A 92 13.29 -3.02 14.23
CA LEU A 92 13.76 -3.95 13.20
C LEU A 92 15.30 -4.10 13.20
N GLU A 93 16.05 -3.07 13.63
CA GLU A 93 17.52 -3.09 13.76
C GLU A 93 17.99 -3.52 15.15
N GLY A 94 17.11 -3.52 16.15
CA GLY A 94 17.41 -3.94 17.51
C GLY A 94 17.43 -5.47 17.68
N ALA A 95 17.52 -5.94 18.92
CA ALA A 95 17.40 -7.35 19.19
C ALA A 95 16.00 -7.87 18.87
N PRO A 96 15.86 -9.06 18.22
CA PRO A 96 14.57 -9.65 17.92
C PRO A 96 13.70 -9.79 19.18
N ALA A 97 12.44 -9.40 19.06
CA ALA A 97 11.47 -9.68 20.13
C ALA A 97 11.33 -11.20 20.31
N PRO A 98 11.04 -11.68 21.53
CA PRO A 98 10.85 -13.11 21.77
C PRO A 98 9.76 -13.71 20.89
N GLY A 99 9.99 -14.97 20.45
CA GLY A 99 9.03 -15.73 19.66
C GLY A 99 9.25 -15.68 18.16
N ALA A 100 8.50 -16.51 17.45
CA ALA A 100 8.67 -16.73 16.02
C ALA A 100 8.38 -15.47 15.18
N ASP A 101 7.41 -14.63 15.57
CA ASP A 101 7.05 -13.42 14.83
C ASP A 101 8.16 -12.36 14.91
N GLY A 102 8.85 -12.24 16.05
CA GLY A 102 10.01 -11.38 16.18
C GLY A 102 11.12 -11.77 15.19
N ALA A 103 11.45 -13.05 15.08
CA ALA A 103 12.42 -13.54 14.12
C ALA A 103 12.00 -13.27 12.65
N LYS A 104 10.70 -13.44 12.32
CA LYS A 104 10.17 -13.23 10.96
C LYS A 104 10.26 -11.77 10.52
N ILE A 105 9.88 -10.81 11.38
CA ILE A 105 9.94 -9.38 11.02
C ILE A 105 11.39 -8.93 10.79
N HIS A 106 12.35 -9.44 11.57
CA HIS A 106 13.78 -9.19 11.36
C HIS A 106 14.29 -9.84 10.08
N ALA A 107 13.87 -11.07 9.76
CA ALA A 107 14.23 -11.75 8.53
C ALA A 107 13.74 -10.98 7.29
N ALA A 108 12.50 -10.50 7.29
CA ALA A 108 11.95 -9.69 6.21
C ALA A 108 12.73 -8.38 6.01
N TYR A 109 13.03 -7.68 7.10
CA TYR A 109 13.85 -6.46 7.05
C TYR A 109 15.25 -6.74 6.52
N ALA A 110 15.92 -7.77 7.02
CA ALA A 110 17.27 -8.15 6.58
C ALA A 110 17.31 -8.55 5.11
N ALA A 111 16.32 -9.32 4.62
CA ALA A 111 16.20 -9.67 3.21
C ALA A 111 16.09 -8.43 2.33
N PHE A 112 15.32 -7.44 2.74
CA PHE A 112 15.17 -6.19 1.98
C PHE A 112 16.45 -5.34 2.02
N MET A 113 17.17 -5.32 3.14
CA MET A 113 18.43 -4.57 3.29
C MET A 113 19.62 -5.18 2.55
N ASP A 114 19.55 -6.47 2.15
CA ASP A 114 20.63 -7.15 1.40
C ASP A 114 20.62 -6.76 -0.10
N GLU A 115 21.03 -5.52 -0.35
CA GLU A 115 21.13 -4.94 -1.70
C GLU A 115 22.10 -5.72 -2.61
N LYS A 116 23.22 -6.17 -2.04
CA LYS A 116 24.20 -6.94 -2.81
C LYS A 116 23.58 -8.23 -3.38
N ARG A 117 22.81 -8.92 -2.54
CA ARG A 117 22.12 -10.14 -2.97
C ARG A 117 21.04 -9.83 -4.01
N ALA A 118 20.25 -8.78 -3.83
CA ALA A 118 19.25 -8.34 -4.80
C ALA A 118 19.89 -8.06 -6.17
N ASN A 119 21.02 -7.37 -6.18
CA ASN A 119 21.75 -7.06 -7.41
C ASN A 119 22.33 -8.32 -8.09
N VAL A 120 22.84 -9.29 -7.32
CA VAL A 120 23.31 -10.58 -7.85
C VAL A 120 22.17 -11.40 -8.44
N LEU A 121 21.01 -11.42 -7.81
CA LEU A 121 19.85 -12.19 -8.27
C LEU A 121 19.20 -11.57 -9.52
N GLY A 122 19.26 -10.26 -9.71
CA GLY A 122 18.66 -9.57 -10.86
C GLY A 122 17.20 -9.93 -11.05
N ALA A 123 16.82 -10.46 -12.21
CA ALA A 123 15.47 -10.95 -12.54
C ALA A 123 15.21 -12.40 -12.13
N THR A 124 16.19 -13.11 -11.55
CA THR A 124 16.05 -14.55 -11.21
C THR A 124 14.82 -14.84 -10.32
N PRO A 125 14.47 -13.99 -9.33
CA PRO A 125 13.33 -14.27 -8.48
C PRO A 125 11.99 -14.42 -9.22
N ILE A 126 11.78 -13.73 -10.34
CA ILE A 126 10.54 -13.78 -11.16
C ILE A 126 10.67 -14.73 -12.36
N ALA A 127 11.79 -15.42 -12.53
CA ALA A 127 11.98 -16.34 -13.64
C ALA A 127 10.94 -17.47 -13.71
N PRO A 128 10.48 -18.05 -12.59
CA PRO A 128 9.40 -19.04 -12.60
C PRO A 128 8.07 -18.48 -13.15
N ASP A 129 7.70 -17.24 -12.78
CA ASP A 129 6.45 -16.61 -13.22
C ASP A 129 6.49 -16.30 -14.72
N LEU A 130 7.62 -15.76 -15.20
CA LEU A 130 7.85 -15.53 -16.62
C LEU A 130 7.89 -16.85 -17.42
N ALA A 131 8.40 -17.94 -16.85
CA ALA A 131 8.38 -19.26 -17.49
C ALA A 131 6.97 -19.83 -17.56
N ALA A 132 6.19 -19.73 -16.47
CA ALA A 132 4.79 -20.14 -16.43
C ALA A 132 3.97 -19.37 -17.48
N LEU A 133 4.21 -18.06 -17.59
CA LEU A 133 3.55 -17.20 -18.56
C LEU A 133 3.91 -17.57 -20.02
N ARG A 134 5.19 -17.89 -20.30
CA ARG A 134 5.59 -18.38 -21.64
C ARG A 134 4.91 -19.69 -22.00
N ALA A 135 4.62 -20.55 -21.02
CA ALA A 135 3.96 -21.83 -21.21
C ALA A 135 2.47 -21.75 -21.50
N VAL A 136 1.79 -20.64 -21.18
CA VAL A 136 0.36 -20.41 -21.48
C VAL A 136 0.08 -20.58 -22.97
N ARG A 137 -0.94 -21.36 -23.32
CA ARG A 137 -1.30 -21.68 -24.71
C ARG A 137 -2.68 -21.19 -25.11
N THR A 138 -3.54 -20.90 -24.15
CA THR A 138 -4.93 -20.50 -24.39
C THR A 138 -5.30 -19.28 -23.53
N LYS A 139 -6.31 -18.53 -23.99
CA LYS A 139 -6.91 -17.44 -23.20
C LYS A 139 -7.56 -17.93 -21.90
N THR A 140 -8.03 -19.17 -21.88
CA THR A 140 -8.57 -19.80 -20.65
C THR A 140 -7.49 -20.00 -19.60
N GLU A 141 -6.31 -20.49 -19.99
CA GLU A 141 -5.14 -20.58 -19.10
C GLU A 141 -4.65 -19.21 -18.65
N MET A 142 -4.65 -18.22 -19.57
CA MET A 142 -4.32 -16.82 -19.23
C MET A 142 -5.27 -16.26 -18.17
N ALA A 143 -6.58 -16.46 -18.31
CA ALA A 143 -7.55 -16.00 -17.32
C ALA A 143 -7.34 -16.70 -15.96
N ALA A 144 -7.00 -18.00 -15.95
CA ALA A 144 -6.66 -18.71 -14.72
C ALA A 144 -5.40 -18.14 -14.05
N LEU A 145 -4.39 -17.77 -14.83
CA LEU A 145 -3.18 -17.13 -14.34
C LEU A 145 -3.51 -15.75 -13.73
N MET A 146 -4.25 -14.90 -14.47
CA MET A 146 -4.71 -13.60 -13.98
C MET A 146 -5.51 -13.72 -12.66
N GLY A 147 -6.19 -14.84 -12.43
CA GLY A 147 -6.87 -15.11 -11.17
C GLY A 147 -5.95 -15.18 -9.96
N ARG A 148 -4.64 -15.44 -10.14
CA ARG A 148 -3.66 -15.49 -9.06
C ARG A 148 -3.22 -14.12 -8.56
N SER A 149 -3.57 -13.05 -9.27
CA SER A 149 -3.15 -11.68 -8.99
C SER A 149 -3.28 -11.21 -7.52
N PRO A 150 -4.21 -11.71 -6.68
CA PRO A 150 -4.22 -11.34 -5.27
C PRO A 150 -3.16 -12.04 -4.40
N MET A 151 -2.39 -12.99 -4.96
CA MET A 151 -1.48 -13.86 -4.21
C MET A 151 -0.03 -13.85 -4.74
N SER A 152 0.24 -13.10 -5.80
CA SER A 152 1.50 -13.14 -6.52
C SER A 152 1.68 -11.88 -7.37
N PHE A 153 2.77 -11.78 -8.12
CA PHE A 153 3.05 -10.61 -8.97
C PHE A 153 2.21 -10.55 -10.25
N GLU A 154 1.41 -11.57 -10.56
CA GLU A 154 0.50 -11.51 -11.69
C GLU A 154 -0.50 -10.36 -11.53
N SER A 155 -0.97 -9.86 -12.66
CA SER A 155 -1.99 -8.82 -12.73
C SER A 155 -3.29 -9.36 -13.33
N ALA A 156 -4.34 -8.55 -13.32
CA ALA A 156 -5.61 -8.93 -13.91
C ALA A 156 -6.33 -7.74 -14.55
N ILE A 157 -7.06 -8.00 -15.63
CA ILE A 157 -7.95 -7.00 -16.23
C ILE A 157 -9.25 -6.82 -15.43
N PHE A 158 -9.48 -7.68 -14.46
CA PHE A 158 -10.55 -7.59 -13.47
C PHE A 158 -9.98 -7.84 -12.08
N ASN A 159 -10.13 -6.88 -11.17
CA ASN A 159 -9.61 -6.97 -9.83
C ASN A 159 -10.61 -7.66 -8.90
N THR A 160 -10.17 -8.68 -8.18
CA THR A 160 -10.97 -9.34 -7.13
C THR A 160 -10.67 -8.77 -5.76
N GLY A 161 -11.68 -8.77 -4.90
CA GLY A 161 -11.54 -8.41 -3.49
C GLY A 161 -12.57 -9.13 -2.64
N ILE A 162 -12.24 -9.34 -1.37
CA ILE A 162 -13.16 -9.87 -0.36
C ILE A 162 -13.32 -8.81 0.72
N GLY A 163 -14.56 -8.47 1.03
CA GLY A 163 -14.86 -7.45 2.04
C GLY A 163 -16.26 -7.63 2.60
N VAL A 164 -16.63 -6.77 3.53
CA VAL A 164 -17.99 -6.76 4.09
C VAL A 164 -18.99 -6.42 3.00
N ASP A 165 -20.06 -7.19 2.92
CA ASP A 165 -21.16 -6.95 1.97
C ASP A 165 -21.90 -5.65 2.33
N GLN A 166 -22.02 -4.73 1.38
CA GLN A 166 -22.65 -3.42 1.61
C GLN A 166 -24.13 -3.49 1.98
N LYS A 167 -24.83 -4.54 1.55
CA LYS A 167 -26.27 -4.74 1.81
C LYS A 167 -26.54 -5.83 2.86
N ALA A 168 -25.49 -6.55 3.30
CA ALA A 168 -25.55 -7.56 4.38
C ALA A 168 -24.31 -7.44 5.27
N PRO A 169 -24.22 -6.43 6.15
CA PRO A 169 -22.99 -6.05 6.88
C PRO A 169 -22.55 -7.06 7.95
N ASP A 170 -23.23 -8.16 8.08
CA ASP A 170 -22.88 -9.35 8.87
C ASP A 170 -22.15 -10.44 8.06
N LYS A 171 -22.01 -10.26 6.75
CA LYS A 171 -21.42 -11.22 5.81
C LYS A 171 -20.27 -10.62 5.02
N TYR A 172 -19.36 -11.47 4.60
CA TYR A 172 -18.37 -11.13 3.59
C TYR A 172 -18.90 -11.46 2.19
N ALA A 173 -18.43 -10.72 1.20
CA ALA A 173 -18.74 -10.95 -0.21
C ALA A 173 -17.49 -10.79 -1.08
N VAL A 174 -17.46 -11.54 -2.18
CA VAL A 174 -16.48 -11.33 -3.26
C VAL A 174 -16.97 -10.19 -4.13
N SER A 175 -16.11 -9.22 -4.38
CA SER A 175 -16.33 -8.15 -5.35
C SER A 175 -15.36 -8.29 -6.54
N ILE A 176 -15.83 -7.93 -7.73
CA ILE A 176 -14.99 -7.86 -8.93
C ILE A 176 -15.15 -6.46 -9.52
N GLY A 177 -14.04 -5.78 -9.75
CA GLY A 177 -13.98 -4.44 -10.34
C GLY A 177 -13.17 -4.41 -11.63
N GLN A 178 -13.30 -3.31 -12.40
CA GLN A 178 -12.46 -3.06 -13.56
C GLN A 178 -10.99 -2.93 -13.14
N GLY A 179 -10.07 -3.41 -13.98
CA GLY A 179 -8.63 -3.37 -13.80
C GLY A 179 -7.91 -3.27 -15.14
N GLY A 180 -6.64 -3.68 -15.19
CA GLY A 180 -5.90 -3.84 -16.42
C GLY A 180 -5.21 -2.59 -16.95
N LEU A 181 -5.05 -1.54 -16.12
CA LEU A 181 -4.32 -0.33 -16.47
C LEU A 181 -3.03 -0.23 -15.67
N GLY A 182 -1.90 0.00 -16.32
CA GLY A 182 -0.62 0.23 -15.66
C GLY A 182 -0.39 1.70 -15.25
N LEU A 183 -1.07 2.66 -15.87
CA LEU A 183 -1.14 4.06 -15.45
C LEU A 183 -2.27 4.27 -14.42
N PRO A 184 -2.24 5.35 -13.61
CA PRO A 184 -3.13 5.51 -12.44
C PRO A 184 -4.64 5.48 -12.72
N ASN A 185 -5.09 5.86 -13.91
CA ASN A 185 -6.48 5.80 -14.34
C ASN A 185 -6.61 6.02 -15.85
N ARG A 186 -7.85 5.89 -16.38
CA ARG A 186 -8.19 6.05 -17.80
C ARG A 186 -7.75 7.38 -18.40
N ASP A 187 -7.75 8.46 -17.63
CA ASP A 187 -7.45 9.81 -18.14
C ASP A 187 -6.00 9.92 -18.65
N TYR A 188 -5.08 9.21 -18.03
CA TYR A 188 -3.68 9.14 -18.47
C TYR A 188 -3.50 8.55 -19.88
N TYR A 189 -4.45 7.77 -20.35
CA TYR A 189 -4.43 7.20 -21.70
C TYR A 189 -5.16 8.07 -22.74
N LEU A 190 -6.18 8.84 -22.32
CA LEU A 190 -7.17 9.46 -23.19
C LEU A 190 -7.04 10.97 -23.30
N GLN A 191 -6.51 11.65 -22.26
CA GLN A 191 -6.44 13.11 -22.28
C GLN A 191 -5.10 13.60 -22.84
N PRO A 192 -5.10 14.60 -23.74
CA PRO A 192 -3.87 15.16 -24.33
C PRO A 192 -2.88 15.70 -23.30
N SER A 193 -3.36 16.20 -22.16
CA SER A 193 -2.52 16.72 -21.06
C SER A 193 -1.60 15.65 -20.45
N PHE A 194 -1.89 14.37 -20.61
CA PHE A 194 -1.10 13.25 -20.15
C PHE A 194 -0.25 12.57 -21.24
N ALA A 195 -0.24 13.09 -22.48
CA ALA A 195 0.47 12.47 -23.58
C ALA A 195 1.96 12.19 -23.29
N ALA A 196 2.65 13.15 -22.68
CA ALA A 196 4.06 12.99 -22.30
C ALA A 196 4.26 11.87 -21.23
N LYS A 197 3.34 11.75 -20.28
CA LYS A 197 3.37 10.69 -19.25
C LYS A 197 3.07 9.32 -19.87
N LYS A 198 2.15 9.24 -20.83
CA LYS A 198 1.86 8.00 -21.58
C LYS A 198 3.07 7.56 -22.41
N ALA A 199 3.77 8.49 -23.05
CA ALA A 199 4.99 8.20 -23.83
C ALA A 199 6.13 7.72 -22.91
N ALA A 200 6.33 8.36 -21.74
CA ALA A 200 7.31 7.92 -20.75
C ALA A 200 6.98 6.51 -20.21
N TYR A 201 5.70 6.20 -20.02
CA TYR A 201 5.25 4.88 -19.62
C TYR A 201 5.56 3.82 -20.70
N GLN A 202 5.36 4.11 -21.98
CA GLN A 202 5.74 3.20 -23.07
C GLN A 202 7.25 2.91 -23.08
N THR A 203 8.08 3.93 -22.90
CA THR A 203 9.54 3.77 -22.77
C THR A 203 9.91 2.90 -21.55
N TYR A 204 9.24 3.12 -20.43
CA TYR A 204 9.41 2.32 -19.22
C TYR A 204 9.08 0.83 -19.45
N ILE A 205 7.98 0.52 -20.14
CA ILE A 205 7.65 -0.87 -20.52
C ILE A 205 8.80 -1.51 -21.30
N VAL A 206 9.37 -0.80 -22.28
CA VAL A 206 10.54 -1.29 -23.04
C VAL A 206 11.70 -1.60 -22.11
N THR A 207 12.03 -0.69 -21.20
CA THR A 207 13.13 -0.87 -20.23
C THR A 207 12.90 -2.10 -19.36
N MET A 208 11.72 -2.24 -18.76
CA MET A 208 11.40 -3.34 -17.85
C MET A 208 11.42 -4.70 -18.56
N LEU A 209 10.84 -4.79 -19.75
CA LEU A 209 10.85 -6.00 -20.56
C LEU A 209 12.26 -6.36 -21.05
N THR A 210 13.12 -5.38 -21.34
CA THR A 210 14.52 -5.59 -21.68
C THR A 210 15.30 -6.16 -20.50
N LEU A 211 15.15 -5.57 -19.30
CA LEU A 211 15.78 -6.06 -18.06
C LEU A 211 15.34 -7.49 -17.71
N ALA A 212 14.10 -7.84 -18.03
CA ALA A 212 13.53 -9.19 -17.82
C ALA A 212 13.81 -10.17 -18.96
N HIS A 213 14.60 -9.78 -19.96
CA HIS A 213 14.90 -10.60 -21.15
C HIS A 213 13.64 -11.13 -21.86
N TRP A 214 12.62 -10.29 -21.98
CA TRP A 214 11.43 -10.59 -22.76
C TRP A 214 11.69 -10.37 -24.25
N GLN A 215 11.06 -11.19 -25.12
CA GLN A 215 11.24 -11.06 -26.57
C GLN A 215 10.50 -9.81 -27.09
N ASP A 216 11.11 -9.13 -28.06
CA ASP A 216 10.56 -7.93 -28.72
C ASP A 216 9.99 -6.89 -27.74
N PRO A 217 10.82 -6.25 -26.88
CA PRO A 217 10.36 -5.28 -25.92
C PRO A 217 9.63 -4.07 -26.57
N GLN A 218 10.10 -3.59 -27.73
CA GLN A 218 9.54 -2.45 -28.44
C GLN A 218 8.14 -2.74 -28.99
N GLY A 219 7.98 -3.84 -29.73
CA GLY A 219 6.69 -4.27 -30.28
C GLY A 219 5.70 -4.62 -29.16
N SER A 220 6.19 -5.28 -28.09
CA SER A 220 5.41 -5.58 -26.90
C SER A 220 4.91 -4.30 -26.21
N ALA A 221 5.77 -3.31 -25.99
CA ALA A 221 5.38 -2.05 -25.33
C ALA A 221 4.27 -1.31 -26.09
N LYS A 222 4.38 -1.24 -27.40
CA LYS A 222 3.33 -0.65 -28.23
C LYS A 222 2.01 -1.42 -28.10
N ALA A 223 2.05 -2.74 -28.21
CA ALA A 223 0.87 -3.59 -28.11
C ALA A 223 0.20 -3.50 -26.71
N ILE A 224 1.00 -3.40 -25.65
CA ILE A 224 0.51 -3.21 -24.27
C ILE A 224 -0.20 -1.87 -24.14
N VAL A 225 0.41 -0.76 -24.58
CA VAL A 225 -0.20 0.58 -24.47
C VAL A 225 -1.47 0.68 -25.30
N ASP A 226 -1.51 0.07 -26.48
CA ASP A 226 -2.71 0.01 -27.33
C ASP A 226 -3.82 -0.81 -26.64
N PHE A 227 -3.49 -1.95 -26.05
CA PHE A 227 -4.43 -2.80 -25.31
C PHE A 227 -5.01 -2.07 -24.09
N GLU A 228 -4.15 -1.47 -23.26
CA GLU A 228 -4.57 -0.70 -22.07
C GLU A 228 -5.37 0.55 -22.45
N THR A 229 -5.08 1.19 -23.60
CA THR A 229 -5.86 2.32 -24.09
C THR A 229 -7.31 1.89 -24.40
N ARG A 230 -7.51 0.74 -25.05
CA ARG A 230 -8.84 0.17 -25.28
C ARG A 230 -9.57 -0.13 -23.96
N ILE A 231 -8.87 -0.67 -22.96
CA ILE A 231 -9.44 -0.88 -21.63
C ILE A 231 -9.81 0.46 -20.97
N ALA A 232 -8.97 1.48 -21.10
CA ALA A 232 -9.23 2.81 -20.56
C ALA A 232 -10.49 3.45 -21.18
N GLU A 233 -10.72 3.27 -22.48
CA GLU A 233 -11.93 3.72 -23.17
C GLU A 233 -13.19 3.04 -22.62
N ALA A 234 -13.10 1.75 -22.27
CA ALA A 234 -14.20 0.96 -21.73
C ALA A 234 -14.48 1.22 -20.24
N SER A 235 -13.48 1.75 -19.51
CA SER A 235 -13.52 1.89 -18.06
C SER A 235 -14.35 3.08 -17.59
N TRP A 236 -14.98 2.95 -16.43
CA TRP A 236 -15.61 4.06 -15.71
C TRP A 236 -14.59 5.06 -15.21
N THR A 237 -15.02 6.30 -15.04
CA THR A 237 -14.26 7.35 -14.37
C THR A 237 -14.15 7.07 -12.85
N ARG A 238 -13.21 7.77 -12.19
CA ARG A 238 -13.12 7.73 -10.72
C ARG A 238 -14.38 8.23 -10.04
N ALA A 239 -15.02 9.26 -10.58
CA ALA A 239 -16.24 9.83 -10.01
C ALA A 239 -17.41 8.83 -10.07
N GLU A 240 -17.64 8.20 -11.24
CA GLU A 240 -18.67 7.17 -11.39
C GLU A 240 -18.44 5.98 -10.46
N SER A 241 -17.18 5.57 -10.26
CA SER A 241 -16.80 4.42 -9.43
C SER A 241 -17.00 4.66 -7.92
N ARG A 242 -17.29 5.89 -7.47
CA ARG A 242 -17.57 6.22 -6.06
C ARG A 242 -19.02 6.06 -5.65
N ASP A 243 -19.93 5.90 -6.60
CA ASP A 243 -21.35 5.72 -6.32
C ASP A 243 -21.61 4.29 -5.80
N PRO A 244 -21.96 4.12 -4.51
CA PRO A 244 -22.09 2.80 -3.90
C PRO A 244 -23.28 2.01 -4.46
N ASP A 245 -24.32 2.66 -4.93
CA ASP A 245 -25.49 1.98 -5.49
C ASP A 245 -25.21 1.49 -6.91
N LYS A 246 -24.52 2.27 -7.72
CA LYS A 246 -24.10 1.85 -9.06
C LYS A 246 -23.07 0.72 -9.04
N THR A 247 -22.23 0.66 -8.01
CA THR A 247 -21.18 -0.35 -7.86
C THR A 247 -21.64 -1.62 -7.12
N PHE A 248 -22.94 -1.79 -6.87
CA PHE A 248 -23.49 -2.99 -6.22
C PHE A 248 -24.39 -3.77 -7.17
N ASN A 249 -23.79 -4.65 -7.96
CA ASN A 249 -24.51 -5.50 -8.94
C ASN A 249 -24.22 -6.98 -8.66
N PRO A 250 -24.98 -7.63 -7.74
CA PRO A 250 -24.77 -9.04 -7.40
C PRO A 250 -25.17 -9.93 -8.57
N MET A 251 -24.31 -10.88 -8.89
CA MET A 251 -24.51 -11.90 -9.94
C MET A 251 -23.92 -13.23 -9.48
N SER A 252 -24.50 -14.34 -9.92
CA SER A 252 -23.82 -15.63 -9.89
C SER A 252 -22.70 -15.66 -10.95
N PRO A 253 -21.68 -16.52 -10.80
CA PRO A 253 -20.67 -16.68 -11.84
C PRO A 253 -21.22 -17.10 -13.20
N ALA A 254 -22.35 -17.81 -13.23
CA ALA A 254 -23.02 -18.20 -14.46
C ALA A 254 -23.72 -17.02 -15.14
N GLU A 255 -24.36 -16.14 -14.37
CA GLU A 255 -24.95 -14.89 -14.88
C GLU A 255 -23.85 -13.94 -15.36
N LEU A 256 -22.74 -13.80 -14.62
CA LEU A 256 -21.60 -13.00 -15.03
C LEU A 256 -21.00 -13.48 -16.36
N ALA A 257 -20.90 -14.81 -16.57
CA ALA A 257 -20.41 -15.36 -17.82
C ALA A 257 -21.32 -15.08 -19.02
N LYS A 258 -22.64 -15.00 -18.78
CA LYS A 258 -23.62 -14.58 -19.81
C LYS A 258 -23.59 -13.07 -20.03
N PHE A 259 -23.43 -12.29 -18.97
CA PHE A 259 -23.42 -10.84 -18.99
C PHE A 259 -22.18 -10.27 -19.67
N ALA A 260 -21.02 -10.85 -19.41
CA ALA A 260 -19.73 -10.44 -19.97
C ALA A 260 -19.02 -11.65 -20.62
N PRO A 261 -19.50 -12.09 -21.81
CA PRO A 261 -18.90 -13.20 -22.53
C PRO A 261 -17.52 -12.83 -23.08
N GLY A 262 -16.69 -13.84 -23.36
CA GLY A 262 -15.34 -13.65 -23.93
C GLY A 262 -14.20 -13.71 -22.93
N PHE A 263 -14.51 -13.70 -21.60
CA PHE A 263 -13.54 -13.94 -20.54
C PHE A 263 -13.86 -15.23 -19.79
N ALA A 264 -12.83 -16.00 -19.44
CA ALA A 264 -13.01 -17.30 -18.78
C ALA A 264 -13.20 -17.14 -17.24
N TRP A 265 -14.39 -16.71 -16.82
CA TRP A 265 -14.70 -16.33 -15.45
C TRP A 265 -14.46 -17.43 -14.42
N ARG A 266 -14.89 -18.68 -14.70
CA ARG A 266 -14.68 -19.78 -13.73
C ARG A 266 -13.19 -20.14 -13.56
N PRO A 267 -12.38 -20.30 -14.64
CA PRO A 267 -10.93 -20.43 -14.51
C PRO A 267 -10.28 -19.29 -13.73
N PHE A 268 -10.70 -18.04 -13.96
CA PHE A 268 -10.24 -16.87 -13.23
C PHE A 268 -10.54 -16.96 -11.72
N LEU A 269 -11.80 -17.22 -11.36
CA LEU A 269 -12.19 -17.39 -9.95
C LEU A 269 -11.47 -18.56 -9.28
N ASN A 270 -11.30 -19.67 -9.99
CA ASN A 270 -10.54 -20.81 -9.48
C ASN A 270 -9.07 -20.47 -9.24
N GLY A 271 -8.46 -19.68 -10.15
CA GLY A 271 -7.10 -19.17 -9.99
C GLY A 271 -6.92 -18.31 -8.73
N ALA A 272 -7.97 -17.55 -8.36
CA ALA A 272 -8.02 -16.78 -7.12
C ALA A 272 -8.32 -17.64 -5.86
N GLY A 273 -8.51 -18.95 -5.98
CA GLY A 273 -8.92 -19.82 -4.87
C GLY A 273 -10.39 -19.65 -4.48
N LEU A 274 -11.20 -19.00 -5.32
CA LEU A 274 -12.64 -18.74 -5.11
C LEU A 274 -13.50 -19.84 -5.73
N THR A 275 -13.11 -21.09 -5.54
CA THR A 275 -13.88 -22.27 -5.98
C THR A 275 -15.19 -22.38 -5.21
N GLY A 276 -16.30 -22.55 -5.92
CA GLY A 276 -17.60 -22.72 -5.27
C GLY A 276 -18.29 -21.44 -4.83
N VAL A 277 -17.72 -20.27 -5.13
CA VAL A 277 -18.42 -18.99 -4.93
C VAL A 277 -19.68 -18.97 -5.77
N ASP A 278 -20.81 -18.73 -5.13
CA ASP A 278 -22.15 -18.70 -5.74
C ASP A 278 -22.60 -17.30 -6.15
N ARG A 279 -21.99 -16.24 -5.56
CA ARG A 279 -22.31 -14.85 -5.81
C ARG A 279 -21.05 -13.98 -5.79
N VAL A 280 -20.99 -13.05 -6.74
CA VAL A 280 -20.00 -11.96 -6.81
C VAL A 280 -20.71 -10.62 -6.97
N ILE A 281 -20.11 -9.55 -6.45
CA ILE A 281 -20.59 -8.17 -6.64
C ILE A 281 -19.78 -7.55 -7.76
N VAL A 282 -20.41 -7.34 -8.91
CA VAL A 282 -19.79 -6.65 -10.05
C VAL A 282 -19.88 -5.15 -9.84
N ARG A 283 -18.75 -4.46 -9.84
CA ARG A 283 -18.71 -3.04 -9.49
C ARG A 283 -19.05 -2.12 -10.66
N GLN A 284 -18.22 -2.07 -11.66
CA GLN A 284 -18.43 -1.19 -12.86
C GLN A 284 -19.08 -2.01 -13.97
N ASN A 285 -20.35 -2.37 -13.77
CA ASN A 285 -21.05 -3.37 -14.59
C ASN A 285 -20.99 -3.11 -16.09
N THR A 286 -21.25 -1.87 -16.57
CA THR A 286 -21.26 -1.57 -18.00
C THR A 286 -19.89 -1.60 -18.68
N ALA A 287 -18.79 -1.59 -17.90
CA ALA A 287 -17.44 -1.78 -18.42
C ALA A 287 -17.11 -3.26 -18.68
N PHE A 288 -17.72 -4.20 -17.93
CA PHE A 288 -17.36 -5.62 -17.95
C PHE A 288 -17.54 -6.28 -19.34
N PRO A 289 -18.69 -6.17 -20.02
CA PRO A 289 -18.83 -6.76 -21.35
C PRO A 289 -17.81 -6.20 -22.36
N LYS A 290 -17.51 -4.91 -22.25
CA LYS A 290 -16.55 -4.24 -23.16
C LYS A 290 -15.11 -4.74 -22.90
N ILE A 291 -14.68 -4.79 -21.63
CA ILE A 291 -13.34 -5.28 -21.27
C ILE A 291 -13.20 -6.77 -21.60
N ALA A 292 -14.23 -7.59 -21.36
CA ALA A 292 -14.24 -9.00 -21.74
C ALA A 292 -14.11 -9.20 -23.26
N ALA A 293 -14.79 -8.36 -24.07
CA ALA A 293 -14.67 -8.39 -25.53
C ALA A 293 -13.27 -7.95 -26.00
N ILE A 294 -12.67 -6.94 -25.38
CA ILE A 294 -11.28 -6.51 -25.65
C ILE A 294 -10.30 -7.65 -25.39
N TYR A 295 -10.47 -8.36 -24.29
CA TYR A 295 -9.68 -9.55 -23.96
C TYR A 295 -9.86 -10.67 -24.99
N ALA A 296 -11.10 -10.95 -25.37
CA ALA A 296 -11.42 -11.97 -26.35
C ALA A 296 -10.81 -11.68 -27.74
N ASP A 297 -10.73 -10.41 -28.12
CA ASP A 297 -10.16 -9.95 -29.39
C ASP A 297 -8.62 -9.90 -29.37
N ALA A 298 -7.99 -9.59 -28.22
CA ALA A 298 -6.55 -9.40 -28.11
C ALA A 298 -5.77 -10.67 -28.50
N PRO A 299 -4.66 -10.58 -29.27
CA PRO A 299 -3.76 -11.70 -29.49
C PRO A 299 -3.21 -12.25 -28.20
N LEU A 300 -3.04 -13.58 -28.09
CA LEU A 300 -2.46 -14.20 -26.90
C LEU A 300 -1.03 -13.71 -26.62
N THR A 301 -0.28 -13.37 -27.66
CA THR A 301 1.06 -12.76 -27.54
C THR A 301 1.03 -11.41 -26.85
N THR A 302 0.02 -10.57 -27.15
CA THR A 302 -0.21 -9.28 -26.49
C THR A 302 -0.56 -9.48 -25.02
N LEU A 303 -1.46 -10.43 -24.70
CA LEU A 303 -1.83 -10.75 -23.31
C LEU A 303 -0.64 -11.26 -22.50
N LYS A 304 0.21 -12.10 -23.09
CA LYS A 304 1.46 -12.58 -22.46
C LYS A 304 2.45 -11.44 -22.20
N ALA A 305 2.63 -10.55 -23.18
CA ALA A 305 3.53 -9.40 -23.04
C ALA A 305 3.02 -8.42 -21.96
N TRP A 306 1.71 -8.18 -21.95
CA TRP A 306 1.05 -7.35 -20.94
C TRP A 306 1.26 -7.91 -19.53
N GLU A 307 0.99 -9.20 -19.37
CA GLU A 307 1.18 -9.88 -18.08
C GLU A 307 2.64 -9.90 -17.64
N ALA A 308 3.58 -10.17 -18.57
CA ALA A 308 5.00 -10.17 -18.29
C ALA A 308 5.48 -8.80 -17.78
N PHE A 309 5.05 -7.72 -18.42
CA PHE A 309 5.35 -6.39 -17.95
C PHE A 309 4.81 -6.14 -16.55
N HIS A 310 3.55 -6.51 -16.27
CA HIS A 310 2.94 -6.29 -14.97
C HIS A 310 3.57 -7.12 -13.86
N VAL A 311 3.98 -8.37 -14.13
CA VAL A 311 4.78 -9.18 -13.19
C VAL A 311 6.10 -8.48 -12.85
N VAL A 312 6.81 -8.00 -13.89
CA VAL A 312 8.09 -7.31 -13.69
C VAL A 312 7.90 -5.99 -12.92
N ASP A 313 6.87 -5.22 -13.25
CA ASP A 313 6.56 -3.95 -12.59
C ASP A 313 6.16 -4.15 -11.11
N ALA A 314 5.32 -5.13 -10.81
CA ALA A 314 4.93 -5.47 -9.44
C ALA A 314 6.11 -5.97 -8.60
N ALA A 315 6.99 -6.76 -9.19
CA ALA A 315 8.17 -7.31 -8.53
C ALA A 315 9.33 -6.29 -8.42
N ALA A 316 9.36 -5.24 -9.22
CA ALA A 316 10.49 -4.31 -9.35
C ALA A 316 11.05 -3.78 -8.02
N PRO A 317 10.23 -3.44 -6.98
CA PRO A 317 10.74 -3.00 -5.68
C PRO A 317 11.61 -4.03 -4.96
N TYR A 318 11.51 -5.30 -5.36
CA TYR A 318 12.12 -6.47 -4.73
C TYR A 318 13.21 -7.11 -5.61
N LEU A 319 13.60 -6.46 -6.71
CA LEU A 319 14.63 -6.92 -7.63
C LEU A 319 15.91 -6.08 -7.50
N SER A 320 16.82 -6.16 -8.50
CA SER A 320 18.05 -5.36 -8.52
C SER A 320 17.76 -3.87 -8.70
N ASP A 321 18.76 -3.04 -8.37
CA ASP A 321 18.66 -1.58 -8.46
C ASP A 321 18.25 -1.09 -9.85
N ALA A 322 18.66 -1.79 -10.92
CA ALA A 322 18.24 -1.46 -12.29
C ALA A 322 16.70 -1.45 -12.45
N PHE A 323 15.97 -2.38 -11.83
CA PHE A 323 14.52 -2.41 -11.84
C PHE A 323 13.92 -1.35 -10.92
N VAL A 324 14.49 -1.21 -9.72
CA VAL A 324 14.05 -0.20 -8.73
C VAL A 324 14.16 1.20 -9.28
N ASP A 325 15.30 1.53 -9.91
CA ASP A 325 15.58 2.86 -10.47
C ASP A 325 14.68 3.15 -11.67
N ALA A 326 14.53 2.18 -12.59
CA ALA A 326 13.64 2.32 -13.73
C ALA A 326 12.18 2.56 -13.30
N GLN A 327 11.71 1.83 -12.29
CA GLN A 327 10.37 2.03 -11.73
C GLN A 327 10.24 3.40 -11.07
N PHE A 328 11.21 3.82 -10.27
CA PHE A 328 11.18 5.11 -9.60
C PHE A 328 11.19 6.29 -10.58
N ASP A 329 11.98 6.24 -11.64
CA ASP A 329 12.04 7.29 -12.66
C ASP A 329 10.69 7.57 -13.32
N VAL A 330 9.85 6.53 -13.47
CA VAL A 330 8.51 6.73 -14.02
C VAL A 330 7.47 6.92 -12.93
N ARG A 331 7.34 6.01 -11.98
CA ARG A 331 6.26 6.08 -10.99
C ARG A 331 6.48 7.14 -9.92
N GLY A 332 7.73 7.32 -9.48
CA GLY A 332 8.12 8.35 -8.51
C GLY A 332 8.29 9.73 -9.16
N LYS A 333 9.25 9.88 -10.06
CA LYS A 333 9.58 11.19 -10.64
C LYS A 333 8.52 11.65 -11.64
N THR A 334 8.25 10.88 -12.70
CA THR A 334 7.42 11.34 -13.83
C THR A 334 5.95 11.43 -13.48
N LEU A 335 5.39 10.42 -12.79
CA LEU A 335 3.96 10.38 -12.47
C LEU A 335 3.64 11.18 -11.21
N SER A 336 4.44 11.02 -10.13
CA SER A 336 4.14 11.59 -8.82
C SER A 336 4.89 12.89 -8.52
N GLY A 337 5.96 13.23 -9.26
CA GLY A 337 6.76 14.43 -9.03
C GLY A 337 7.70 14.35 -7.83
N GLN A 338 8.00 13.15 -7.34
CA GLN A 338 8.93 12.92 -6.23
C GLN A 338 10.39 13.07 -6.71
N PRO A 339 11.20 13.99 -6.16
CA PRO A 339 12.54 14.24 -6.67
C PRO A 339 13.55 13.10 -6.47
N SER A 340 13.49 12.42 -5.31
CA SER A 340 14.44 11.37 -4.93
C SER A 340 13.75 10.14 -4.42
N GLN A 341 14.37 8.96 -4.67
CA GLN A 341 13.89 7.70 -4.10
C GLN A 341 14.04 7.72 -2.58
N ARG A 342 13.10 7.08 -1.90
CA ARG A 342 13.20 6.86 -0.46
C ARG A 342 14.39 5.96 -0.13
N ASP A 343 15.11 6.27 0.94
CA ASP A 343 16.19 5.43 1.47
C ASP A 343 15.78 3.97 1.55
N ARG A 344 16.73 3.06 1.31
CA ARG A 344 16.44 1.61 1.35
C ARG A 344 15.85 1.15 2.68
N TRP A 345 16.35 1.68 3.81
CA TRP A 345 15.82 1.33 5.13
C TRP A 345 14.35 1.76 5.31
N LYS A 346 13.91 2.90 4.75
CA LYS A 346 12.51 3.35 4.78
C LYS A 346 11.61 2.40 3.98
N ARG A 347 12.11 1.95 2.83
CA ARG A 347 11.42 0.95 2.00
C ARG A 347 11.36 -0.42 2.70
N ALA A 348 12.43 -0.82 3.40
CA ALA A 348 12.48 -2.05 4.20
C ALA A 348 11.51 -2.02 5.40
N VAL A 349 11.40 -0.87 6.08
CA VAL A 349 10.38 -0.65 7.13
C VAL A 349 8.97 -0.79 6.55
N ALA A 350 8.70 -0.17 5.40
CA ALA A 350 7.41 -0.28 4.74
C ALA A 350 7.09 -1.73 4.33
N PHE A 351 8.08 -2.47 3.85
CA PHE A 351 7.94 -3.89 3.50
C PHE A 351 7.57 -4.76 4.72
N ALA A 352 8.31 -4.64 5.82
CA ALA A 352 8.01 -5.37 7.04
C ALA A 352 6.63 -5.02 7.64
N ASN A 353 6.28 -3.72 7.63
CA ASN A 353 4.96 -3.25 8.05
C ASN A 353 3.83 -3.75 7.14
N GLY A 354 4.04 -3.78 5.84
CA GLY A 354 3.06 -4.27 4.86
C GLY A 354 2.75 -5.75 5.06
N GLY A 355 3.79 -6.58 5.25
CA GLY A 355 3.63 -8.03 5.36
C GLY A 355 3.25 -8.52 6.75
N MET A 356 3.73 -7.87 7.81
CA MET A 356 3.57 -8.33 9.19
C MET A 356 3.23 -7.19 10.17
N GLY A 357 2.39 -6.26 9.75
CA GLY A 357 2.13 -5.01 10.47
C GLY A 357 1.64 -5.18 11.91
N GLU A 358 0.81 -6.19 12.22
CA GLU A 358 0.38 -6.43 13.59
C GLU A 358 1.48 -7.07 14.46
N ALA A 359 2.38 -7.89 13.88
CA ALA A 359 3.54 -8.40 14.62
C ALA A 359 4.50 -7.27 15.00
N VAL A 360 4.79 -6.35 14.06
CA VAL A 360 5.52 -5.10 14.32
C VAL A 360 4.77 -4.26 15.36
N GLY A 361 3.46 -4.10 15.20
CA GLY A 361 2.58 -3.33 16.08
C GLY A 361 2.60 -3.81 17.52
N ARG A 362 2.65 -5.12 17.75
CA ARG A 362 2.77 -5.70 19.11
C ARG A 362 4.03 -5.22 19.83
N VAL A 363 5.18 -5.22 19.13
CA VAL A 363 6.45 -4.73 19.68
C VAL A 363 6.43 -3.21 19.87
N TYR A 364 5.84 -2.48 18.89
CA TYR A 364 5.70 -1.04 18.95
C TYR A 364 4.87 -0.60 20.16
N VAL A 365 3.72 -1.21 20.39
CA VAL A 365 2.85 -0.92 21.54
C VAL A 365 3.56 -1.16 22.86
N ALA A 366 4.26 -2.29 23.00
CA ALA A 366 5.00 -2.61 24.22
C ALA A 366 6.08 -1.55 24.57
N LYS A 367 6.64 -0.86 23.55
CA LYS A 367 7.70 0.15 23.75
C LYS A 367 7.16 1.59 23.84
N TYR A 368 6.13 1.93 23.06
CA TYR A 368 5.78 3.33 22.77
C TYR A 368 4.34 3.73 23.08
N PHE A 369 3.48 2.79 23.46
CA PHE A 369 2.08 3.08 23.77
C PHE A 369 1.65 2.45 25.10
N PRO A 370 1.95 3.13 26.23
CA PRO A 370 1.66 2.58 27.55
C PRO A 370 0.14 2.46 27.82
N PRO A 371 -0.27 1.52 28.69
CA PRO A 371 -1.69 1.28 29.01
C PRO A 371 -2.48 2.51 29.46
N ASP A 372 -1.86 3.41 30.23
CA ASP A 372 -2.53 4.64 30.69
C ASP A 372 -2.83 5.61 29.53
N ALA A 373 -2.02 5.65 28.46
CA ALA A 373 -2.34 6.43 27.28
C ALA A 373 -3.60 5.89 26.60
N LYS A 374 -3.72 4.55 26.48
CA LYS A 374 -4.93 3.91 25.99
C LYS A 374 -6.14 4.25 26.85
N ALA A 375 -6.02 4.13 28.19
CA ALA A 375 -7.12 4.41 29.12
C ALA A 375 -7.61 5.86 29.03
N LYS A 376 -6.69 6.83 28.88
CA LYS A 376 -7.04 8.26 28.70
C LYS A 376 -7.82 8.50 27.41
N ILE A 377 -7.39 7.89 26.30
CA ILE A 377 -8.09 8.03 25.01
C ILE A 377 -9.44 7.30 25.03
N ASP A 378 -9.51 6.12 25.64
CA ASP A 378 -10.77 5.39 25.84
C ASP A 378 -11.79 6.23 26.64
N ALA A 379 -11.35 6.93 27.69
CA ALA A 379 -12.19 7.84 28.45
C ALA A 379 -12.66 9.03 27.58
N LEU A 380 -11.75 9.68 26.87
CA LEU A 380 -12.08 10.79 25.96
C LEU A 380 -13.12 10.38 24.90
N VAL A 381 -12.94 9.22 24.27
CA VAL A 381 -13.90 8.76 23.24
C VAL A 381 -15.26 8.43 23.84
N LYS A 382 -15.32 7.90 25.06
CA LYS A 382 -16.61 7.70 25.77
C LYS A 382 -17.34 9.02 25.98
N GLU A 383 -16.63 10.07 26.42
CA GLU A 383 -17.21 11.41 26.56
C GLU A 383 -17.70 11.97 25.20
N LEU A 384 -16.96 11.75 24.11
CA LEU A 384 -17.40 12.14 22.76
C LEU A 384 -18.68 11.41 22.33
N VAL A 385 -18.82 10.12 22.64
CA VAL A 385 -20.04 9.34 22.37
C VAL A 385 -21.23 9.88 23.16
N VAL A 386 -21.03 10.22 24.44
CA VAL A 386 -22.06 10.85 25.29
C VAL A 386 -22.48 12.20 24.71
N ALA A 387 -21.50 13.05 24.36
CA ALA A 387 -21.76 14.36 23.77
C ALA A 387 -22.51 14.27 22.42
N LEU A 388 -22.19 13.26 21.60
CA LEU A 388 -22.92 13.00 20.35
C LEU A 388 -24.39 12.62 20.62
N GLY A 389 -24.64 11.80 21.64
CA GLY A 389 -26.02 11.47 22.07
C GLY A 389 -26.79 12.71 22.46
N GLN A 390 -26.22 13.57 23.32
CA GLN A 390 -26.83 14.86 23.72
C GLN A 390 -27.05 15.79 22.52
N ARG A 391 -26.12 15.79 21.56
CA ARG A 391 -26.26 16.57 20.32
C ARG A 391 -27.43 16.08 19.48
N ILE A 392 -27.63 14.77 19.34
CA ILE A 392 -28.78 14.17 18.64
C ILE A 392 -30.10 14.62 19.29
N ASP A 393 -30.17 14.63 20.64
CA ASP A 393 -31.36 15.05 21.37
C ASP A 393 -31.70 16.53 21.11
N GLY A 394 -30.69 17.38 20.98
CA GLY A 394 -30.86 18.83 20.75
C GLY A 394 -31.18 19.22 19.29
N LEU A 395 -31.24 18.28 18.33
CA LEU A 395 -31.51 18.59 16.91
C LEU A 395 -33.02 18.84 16.69
N ASP A 396 -33.41 20.03 16.37
CA ASP A 396 -34.80 20.44 16.09
C ASP A 396 -35.31 19.99 14.72
N TRP A 397 -34.43 19.84 13.73
CA TRP A 397 -34.76 19.34 12.39
C TRP A 397 -35.00 17.83 12.32
N MET A 398 -34.65 17.07 13.35
CA MET A 398 -34.76 15.61 13.39
C MET A 398 -36.03 15.20 14.13
N SER A 399 -36.88 14.36 13.49
CA SER A 399 -38.09 13.84 14.15
C SER A 399 -37.75 12.92 15.33
N ALA A 400 -38.70 12.74 16.26
CA ALA A 400 -38.55 11.87 17.43
C ALA A 400 -38.23 10.42 17.02
N GLU A 401 -38.88 9.92 15.97
CA GLU A 401 -38.60 8.57 15.42
C GLU A 401 -37.16 8.48 14.89
N THR A 402 -36.69 9.50 14.16
CA THR A 402 -35.34 9.53 13.62
C THR A 402 -34.28 9.62 14.73
N LYS A 403 -34.53 10.40 15.79
CA LYS A 403 -33.68 10.46 17.00
C LYS A 403 -33.57 9.08 17.66
N THR A 404 -34.68 8.36 17.81
CA THR A 404 -34.68 6.99 18.35
C THR A 404 -33.80 6.05 17.50
N LYS A 405 -33.91 6.09 16.17
CA LYS A 405 -33.07 5.31 15.26
C LYS A 405 -31.60 5.73 15.33
N ALA A 406 -31.32 7.02 15.46
CA ALA A 406 -29.95 7.54 15.61
C ALA A 406 -29.29 7.06 16.91
N HIS A 407 -30.02 7.09 18.04
CA HIS A 407 -29.53 6.52 19.31
C HIS A 407 -29.32 5.00 19.23
N ALA A 408 -30.22 4.26 18.60
CA ALA A 408 -30.03 2.82 18.37
C ALA A 408 -28.77 2.52 17.54
N LYS A 409 -28.47 3.36 16.54
CA LYS A 409 -27.23 3.26 15.76
C LYS A 409 -25.99 3.63 16.60
N LEU A 410 -26.07 4.69 17.40
CA LEU A 410 -24.99 5.12 18.29
C LEU A 410 -24.65 4.04 19.32
N ALA A 411 -25.66 3.35 19.87
CA ALA A 411 -25.45 2.25 20.82
C ALA A 411 -24.75 1.02 20.20
N GLN A 412 -24.75 0.90 18.86
CA GLN A 412 -24.06 -0.19 18.15
C GLN A 412 -22.65 0.18 17.71
N LEU A 413 -22.18 1.39 18.01
CA LEU A 413 -20.84 1.85 17.63
C LEU A 413 -19.76 1.01 18.33
N THR A 414 -18.90 0.38 17.55
CA THR A 414 -17.70 -0.32 18.07
C THR A 414 -16.51 0.62 18.03
N VAL A 415 -15.99 0.99 19.20
CA VAL A 415 -14.82 1.84 19.34
C VAL A 415 -13.56 1.00 19.36
N LYS A 416 -12.54 1.41 18.59
CA LYS A 416 -11.23 0.74 18.49
C LYS A 416 -10.12 1.77 18.76
N ILE A 417 -9.44 1.64 19.90
CA ILE A 417 -8.42 2.58 20.37
C ILE A 417 -7.07 1.90 20.57
N GLY A 418 -6.06 2.45 19.94
CA GLY A 418 -4.64 2.12 20.14
C GLY A 418 -4.21 0.80 19.51
N TYR A 419 -4.76 -0.34 19.94
CA TYR A 419 -4.34 -1.66 19.47
C TYR A 419 -5.40 -2.74 19.71
N PRO A 420 -5.39 -3.84 18.93
CA PRO A 420 -6.36 -4.93 19.06
C PRO A 420 -6.16 -5.72 20.37
N SER A 421 -7.27 -6.27 20.89
CA SER A 421 -7.22 -7.21 22.01
C SER A 421 -6.75 -8.62 21.58
N VAL A 422 -7.02 -8.98 20.32
CA VAL A 422 -6.58 -10.23 19.70
C VAL A 422 -5.69 -9.89 18.52
N TRP A 423 -4.43 -10.28 18.59
CA TRP A 423 -3.45 -10.06 17.54
C TRP A 423 -3.55 -11.12 16.45
N ARG A 424 -3.21 -10.75 15.23
CA ARG A 424 -3.17 -11.66 14.09
C ARG A 424 -2.15 -12.77 14.33
N ASP A 425 -2.54 -13.99 14.01
CA ASP A 425 -1.67 -15.18 14.05
C ASP A 425 -0.92 -15.31 12.73
N TYR A 426 0.40 -15.13 12.77
CA TYR A 426 1.31 -15.31 11.65
C TYR A 426 2.01 -16.68 11.64
N SER A 427 1.57 -17.67 12.44
CA SER A 427 2.24 -18.98 12.56
C SER A 427 2.40 -19.69 11.21
N ALA A 428 1.40 -19.59 10.33
CA ALA A 428 1.41 -20.20 9.00
C ALA A 428 2.27 -19.45 7.98
N LEU A 429 2.65 -18.19 8.23
CA LEU A 429 3.48 -17.40 7.35
C LEU A 429 4.95 -17.84 7.45
N LYS A 430 5.57 -18.10 6.30
CA LYS A 430 7.00 -18.39 6.20
C LYS A 430 7.70 -17.18 5.61
N VAL A 431 8.76 -16.73 6.27
CA VAL A 431 9.60 -15.60 5.85
C VAL A 431 11.06 -16.06 5.82
N SER A 432 11.81 -15.59 4.83
CA SER A 432 13.21 -15.96 4.63
C SER A 432 14.07 -14.69 4.49
N ALA A 433 15.21 -14.64 5.17
CA ALA A 433 16.20 -13.58 4.94
C ALA A 433 16.91 -13.69 3.57
N ALA A 434 16.55 -14.65 2.74
CA ALA A 434 17.29 -14.98 1.52
C ALA A 434 16.64 -14.47 0.22
N ASN A 435 15.33 -14.19 0.20
CA ASN A 435 14.60 -13.83 -1.02
C ASN A 435 13.39 -12.93 -0.71
N MET A 436 13.59 -11.62 -0.76
CA MET A 436 12.54 -10.65 -0.48
C MET A 436 11.37 -10.69 -1.47
N ALA A 437 11.60 -11.09 -2.74
CA ALA A 437 10.50 -11.23 -3.70
C ALA A 437 9.59 -12.41 -3.34
N ALA A 438 10.15 -13.55 -2.92
CA ALA A 438 9.36 -14.68 -2.43
C ALA A 438 8.62 -14.33 -1.11
N ASP A 439 9.23 -13.51 -0.25
CA ASP A 439 8.56 -13.03 0.97
C ASP A 439 7.40 -12.08 0.65
N ALA A 440 7.52 -11.23 -0.38
CA ALA A 440 6.43 -10.36 -0.85
C ALA A 440 5.22 -11.20 -1.29
N GLU A 441 5.43 -12.19 -2.15
CA GLU A 441 4.34 -13.11 -2.56
C GLU A 441 3.78 -13.93 -1.39
N ALA A 442 4.63 -14.32 -0.43
CA ALA A 442 4.17 -15.04 0.75
C ALA A 442 3.26 -14.16 1.63
N PHE A 443 3.53 -12.85 1.73
CA PHE A 443 2.68 -11.88 2.42
C PHE A 443 1.33 -11.74 1.73
N ASP A 444 1.31 -11.50 0.42
CA ASP A 444 0.09 -11.34 -0.36
C ASP A 444 -0.76 -12.61 -0.30
N ARG A 445 -0.14 -13.77 -0.49
CA ARG A 445 -0.82 -15.06 -0.38
C ARG A 445 -1.39 -15.33 1.02
N PHE A 446 -0.65 -14.97 2.07
CA PHE A 446 -1.10 -15.14 3.46
C PHE A 446 -2.36 -14.31 3.71
N GLU A 447 -2.36 -13.03 3.34
CA GLU A 447 -3.51 -12.14 3.51
C GLU A 447 -4.71 -12.60 2.68
N TRP A 448 -4.50 -12.90 1.40
CA TRP A 448 -5.57 -13.36 0.52
C TRP A 448 -6.21 -14.66 0.99
N MET A 449 -5.39 -15.65 1.36
CA MET A 449 -5.91 -16.93 1.85
C MET A 449 -6.62 -16.79 3.20
N ARG A 450 -6.25 -15.81 4.01
CA ARG A 450 -7.00 -15.46 5.22
C ARG A 450 -8.37 -14.89 4.86
N ASP A 451 -8.44 -14.02 3.86
CA ASP A 451 -9.68 -13.45 3.37
C ASP A 451 -10.61 -14.53 2.76
N VAL A 452 -10.07 -15.43 1.97
CA VAL A 452 -10.82 -16.58 1.43
C VAL A 452 -11.39 -17.45 2.56
N LYS A 453 -10.61 -17.73 3.60
CA LYS A 453 -11.06 -18.56 4.75
C LYS A 453 -12.20 -17.92 5.54
N ARG A 454 -12.32 -16.59 5.55
CA ARG A 454 -13.39 -15.89 6.28
C ARG A 454 -14.66 -15.66 5.47
N LEU A 455 -14.62 -15.89 4.15
CA LEU A 455 -15.73 -15.61 3.24
C LEU A 455 -17.07 -16.24 3.67
N HIS A 456 -17.01 -17.43 4.29
CA HIS A 456 -18.20 -18.16 4.77
C HIS A 456 -18.43 -18.02 6.30
N LYS A 457 -17.77 -17.07 6.94
CA LYS A 457 -17.93 -16.78 8.37
C LYS A 457 -18.69 -15.47 8.57
N PRO A 458 -19.31 -15.28 9.75
CA PRO A 458 -19.79 -13.94 10.14
C PRO A 458 -18.65 -12.91 10.14
N VAL A 459 -19.00 -11.64 9.91
CA VAL A 459 -18.03 -10.56 9.97
C VAL A 459 -17.45 -10.43 11.37
N ASP A 460 -16.14 -10.53 11.47
CA ASP A 460 -15.41 -10.29 12.72
C ASP A 460 -15.27 -8.77 12.96
N ARG A 461 -16.09 -8.25 13.86
CA ARG A 461 -16.08 -6.82 14.21
C ARG A 461 -14.92 -6.43 15.11
N THR A 462 -14.16 -7.38 15.64
CA THR A 462 -12.96 -7.13 16.46
C THR A 462 -11.71 -6.91 15.62
N GLU A 463 -11.75 -7.28 14.34
CA GLU A 463 -10.64 -7.13 13.40
C GLU A 463 -10.30 -5.67 13.12
N TRP A 464 -9.01 -5.36 13.07
CA TRP A 464 -8.51 -4.01 12.80
C TRP A 464 -8.09 -3.85 11.33
N GLY A 465 -8.46 -2.71 10.74
CA GLY A 465 -8.05 -2.33 9.37
C GLY A 465 -6.74 -1.57 9.30
N MET A 466 -6.20 -1.14 10.46
CA MET A 466 -4.93 -0.41 10.56
C MET A 466 -4.10 -0.96 11.70
N THR A 467 -2.78 -0.82 11.58
CA THR A 467 -1.84 -1.21 12.63
C THR A 467 -1.62 -0.10 13.65
N PRO A 468 -1.21 -0.41 14.88
CA PRO A 468 -1.00 0.58 15.95
C PRO A 468 0.01 1.69 15.62
N GLN A 469 0.99 1.41 14.76
CA GLN A 469 2.01 2.36 14.32
C GLN A 469 1.59 3.19 13.10
N THR A 470 0.41 2.98 12.55
CA THR A 470 -0.12 3.76 11.42
C THR A 470 -0.58 5.12 11.89
N VAL A 471 -0.10 6.19 11.25
CA VAL A 471 -0.61 7.56 11.42
C VAL A 471 -1.71 7.78 10.39
N ASN A 472 -2.93 7.94 10.88
CA ASN A 472 -4.12 8.24 10.07
C ASN A 472 -5.20 8.86 10.95
N ALA A 473 -6.08 9.68 10.36
CA ALA A 473 -7.22 10.31 11.02
C ALA A 473 -8.51 10.08 10.24
#